data_6ac61c9707f0c320c8a9d5f805705ce1
#
_entry.id   6ac61c9707f0c320c8a9d5f805705ce1
#
_cell.length_a   1.000
_cell.length_b   1.000
_cell.length_c   1.000
_cell.angle_alpha   90.00
_cell.angle_beta   90.00
_cell.angle_gamma   90.00
#
_symmetry.space_group_name_H-M   'P 1'
#
loop_
_entity.id
_entity.type
_entity.pdbx_description
1 polymer ?
#
loop_
_entity_poly.entity_id
_entity_poly.type
_entity_poly.pdbx_seq_one_letter_code
_entity_poly.pdbx_strand_id
1 'polypeptide(L)'
;MYGEVILVEKPELTFKSNYRHFDNKGNGLWSARVTFEPNKNEHFFGLGHSWDNEFDLKGSSIDIRNVNAKCTIPYVYSSLGYGFLWNNPSTGLCELSNNRTRWSCDCCGFMDFVVMAGTPKEVCTTLSDLTGYAPKMPEWATGFWQSRLRYETQEELLAVARKYKELGIPLSVIIADYFHWTEQGDYKFDPKYWPDVKAMTDELHAMNTKL
;
A
#
# COMPACT_ATOMS: atom_id res chain seq x y z
N MET A 1 -2.90 -0.88 30.47
CA MET A 1 -4.28 -0.38 30.67
C MET A 1 -5.23 -1.58 30.70
N TYR A 2 -5.36 -2.24 31.84
CA TYR A 2 -6.31 -3.34 31.99
C TYR A 2 -7.64 -2.75 32.47
N GLY A 3 -8.72 -2.98 31.71
CA GLY A 3 -10.09 -2.64 32.10
C GLY A 3 -10.67 -1.37 31.48
N GLU A 4 -9.96 -0.64 30.63
CA GLU A 4 -10.53 0.46 29.86
C GLU A 4 -11.06 0.00 28.51
N VAL A 5 -12.25 0.42 28.15
CA VAL A 5 -12.87 0.14 26.84
C VAL A 5 -12.32 1.14 25.84
N ILE A 6 -11.58 0.63 24.84
CA ILE A 6 -10.90 1.45 23.82
C ILE A 6 -11.65 1.49 22.48
N LEU A 7 -12.54 0.52 22.24
CA LEU A 7 -13.29 0.43 20.99
C LEU A 7 -14.66 -0.19 21.26
N VAL A 8 -15.73 0.44 20.80
CA VAL A 8 -17.11 0.01 20.99
C VAL A 8 -17.83 0.01 19.66
N GLU A 9 -18.42 -1.13 19.26
CA GLU A 9 -19.27 -1.16 18.08
C GLU A 9 -20.54 -0.33 18.30
N LYS A 10 -20.98 0.37 17.27
CA LYS A 10 -22.15 1.25 17.28
C LYS A 10 -23.15 0.83 16.22
N PRO A 11 -24.47 0.75 16.52
CA PRO A 11 -25.48 0.56 15.50
C PRO A 11 -25.55 1.79 14.57
N GLU A 12 -25.69 1.54 13.27
CA GLU A 12 -25.73 2.65 12.28
C GLU A 12 -26.99 3.53 12.40
N LEU A 13 -28.08 2.94 12.83
CA LEU A 13 -29.37 3.64 13.00
C LEU A 13 -29.90 3.41 14.40
N THR A 14 -30.38 4.48 15.04
CA THR A 14 -30.95 4.48 16.40
C THR A 14 -32.07 3.46 16.61
N PHE A 15 -32.75 3.04 15.54
CA PHE A 15 -33.86 2.09 15.59
C PHE A 15 -33.51 0.68 15.08
N LYS A 16 -32.25 0.41 14.71
CA LYS A 16 -31.77 -0.91 14.27
C LYS A 16 -30.64 -1.37 15.17
N SER A 17 -30.78 -2.56 15.74
CA SER A 17 -29.81 -3.19 16.63
C SER A 17 -28.61 -3.83 15.90
N ASN A 18 -28.47 -3.64 14.59
CA ASN A 18 -27.41 -4.26 13.81
C ASN A 18 -26.14 -3.40 13.87
N TYR A 19 -25.14 -3.89 14.58
CA TYR A 19 -23.80 -3.28 14.69
C TYR A 19 -22.96 -3.50 13.44
N ARG A 20 -23.18 -4.61 12.76
CA ARG A 20 -22.52 -4.99 11.51
C ARG A 20 -23.57 -5.10 10.41
N HIS A 21 -23.25 -4.60 9.25
CA HIS A 21 -24.18 -4.57 8.13
C HIS A 21 -23.63 -5.37 6.96
N PHE A 22 -24.51 -6.16 6.32
CA PHE A 22 -24.20 -6.98 5.15
C PHE A 22 -25.28 -6.80 4.11
N ASP A 23 -24.89 -6.41 2.88
CA ASP A 23 -25.79 -6.37 1.73
C ASP A 23 -25.38 -7.45 0.74
N ASN A 24 -26.31 -8.30 0.35
CA ASN A 24 -26.05 -9.43 -0.55
C ASN A 24 -25.70 -8.92 -1.97
N LYS A 25 -24.58 -9.41 -2.52
CA LYS A 25 -24.11 -9.13 -3.89
C LYS A 25 -24.32 -10.31 -4.84
N GLY A 26 -24.87 -11.40 -4.37
CA GLY A 26 -25.00 -12.66 -5.11
C GLY A 26 -23.78 -13.57 -4.98
N ASN A 27 -23.93 -14.84 -5.39
CA ASN A 27 -22.84 -15.84 -5.42
C ASN A 27 -22.11 -16.03 -4.08
N GLY A 28 -22.77 -15.84 -2.94
CA GLY A 28 -22.16 -15.94 -1.62
C GLY A 28 -21.28 -14.75 -1.23
N LEU A 29 -21.36 -13.65 -1.96
CA LEU A 29 -20.60 -12.43 -1.72
C LEU A 29 -21.50 -11.33 -1.15
N TRP A 30 -20.88 -10.46 -0.35
CA TRP A 30 -21.54 -9.40 0.42
C TRP A 30 -20.71 -8.12 0.36
N SER A 31 -21.35 -6.96 0.35
CA SER A 31 -20.69 -5.79 0.92
C SER A 31 -20.88 -5.78 2.42
N ALA A 32 -19.86 -5.38 3.15
CA ALA A 32 -19.91 -5.41 4.61
C ALA A 32 -19.39 -4.11 5.21
N ARG A 33 -19.92 -3.72 6.36
CA ARG A 33 -19.44 -2.58 7.12
C ARG A 33 -19.64 -2.76 8.61
N VAL A 34 -18.73 -2.20 9.39
CA VAL A 34 -18.79 -2.10 10.84
C VAL A 34 -18.56 -0.65 11.25
N THR A 35 -19.31 -0.19 12.23
CA THR A 35 -19.19 1.18 12.76
C THR A 35 -18.86 1.12 14.24
N PHE A 36 -17.97 1.99 14.67
CA PHE A 36 -17.56 2.15 16.06
C PHE A 36 -17.92 3.54 16.57
N GLU A 37 -18.11 3.65 17.89
CA GLU A 37 -18.29 4.93 18.56
C GLU A 37 -17.03 5.79 18.37
N PRO A 38 -17.16 7.03 17.93
CA PRO A 38 -16.01 7.91 17.75
C PRO A 38 -15.56 8.47 19.10
N ASN A 39 -14.27 8.64 19.27
CA ASN A 39 -13.71 9.45 20.33
C ASN A 39 -13.16 10.76 19.73
N LYS A 40 -13.61 11.91 20.25
CA LYS A 40 -13.24 13.23 19.70
C LYS A 40 -11.75 13.54 19.84
N ASN A 41 -11.11 12.98 20.88
CA ASN A 41 -9.69 13.20 21.19
C ASN A 41 -8.79 12.10 20.62
N GLU A 42 -9.32 11.23 19.79
CA GLU A 42 -8.59 10.16 19.14
C GLU A 42 -7.95 10.66 17.85
N HIS A 43 -6.70 10.27 17.64
CA HIS A 43 -5.91 10.52 16.43
C HIS A 43 -5.55 9.21 15.79
N PHE A 44 -5.51 9.17 14.46
CA PHE A 44 -5.25 7.96 13.69
C PHE A 44 -4.05 8.14 12.76
N PHE A 45 -3.19 7.14 12.70
CA PHE A 45 -1.98 7.12 11.89
C PHE A 45 -1.94 5.82 11.08
N GLY A 46 -1.63 5.88 9.78
CA GLY A 46 -1.54 4.68 8.94
C GLY A 46 -2.18 4.83 7.57
N LEU A 47 -2.91 3.80 7.11
CA LEU A 47 -3.52 3.67 5.78
C LEU A 47 -2.54 3.72 4.60
N GLY A 48 -1.23 3.56 4.85
CA GLY A 48 -0.22 3.52 3.81
C GLY A 48 0.19 4.91 3.34
N HIS A 49 0.37 5.05 2.02
CA HIS A 49 0.83 6.28 1.38
C HIS A 49 -0.28 6.86 0.48
N SER A 50 -0.54 8.16 0.60
CA SER A 50 -1.45 8.90 -0.28
C SER A 50 -0.87 10.26 -0.69
N TRP A 51 -1.51 10.91 -1.66
CA TRP A 51 -1.15 12.27 -2.10
C TRP A 51 -1.40 13.35 -1.04
N ASP A 52 -2.34 13.11 -0.11
CA ASP A 52 -2.84 14.14 0.80
C ASP A 52 -1.84 14.47 1.91
N ASN A 53 -0.81 13.63 2.11
CA ASN A 53 0.28 13.82 3.08
C ASN A 53 -0.18 14.17 4.52
N GLU A 54 -1.39 13.82 4.90
CA GLU A 54 -1.89 14.02 6.24
C GLU A 54 -1.29 12.97 7.18
N PHE A 55 -0.66 13.44 8.26
CA PHE A 55 -0.11 12.56 9.27
C PHE A 55 -1.19 12.04 10.22
N ASP A 56 -2.09 12.92 10.67
CA ASP A 56 -3.26 12.58 11.47
C ASP A 56 -4.48 12.46 10.58
N LEU A 57 -5.03 11.27 10.51
CA LEU A 57 -6.16 10.94 9.66
C LEU A 57 -7.52 11.23 10.30
N LYS A 58 -7.55 11.80 11.51
CA LYS A 58 -8.82 12.17 12.16
C LYS A 58 -9.58 13.20 11.32
N GLY A 59 -10.85 12.93 11.07
CA GLY A 59 -11.70 13.76 10.21
C GLY A 59 -11.77 13.28 8.76
N SER A 60 -10.89 12.38 8.34
CA SER A 60 -10.77 11.92 6.96
C SER A 60 -11.75 10.80 6.60
N SER A 61 -12.05 10.72 5.31
CA SER A 61 -12.76 9.60 4.68
C SER A 61 -11.91 9.12 3.49
N ILE A 62 -11.38 7.92 3.56
CA ILE A 62 -10.31 7.44 2.70
C ILE A 62 -10.73 6.16 1.99
N ASP A 63 -10.68 6.18 0.66
CA ASP A 63 -10.88 4.99 -0.17
C ASP A 63 -9.77 3.95 0.09
N ILE A 64 -10.18 2.73 0.43
CA ILE A 64 -9.28 1.58 0.57
C ILE A 64 -9.13 0.94 -0.81
N ARG A 65 -8.22 1.46 -1.61
CA ARG A 65 -7.82 0.88 -2.90
C ARG A 65 -6.48 1.42 -3.35
N ASN A 66 -5.74 0.61 -4.10
CA ASN A 66 -4.51 1.03 -4.73
C ASN A 66 -4.82 1.65 -6.10
N VAL A 67 -4.26 2.82 -6.34
CA VAL A 67 -4.29 3.53 -7.61
C VAL A 67 -2.93 4.14 -7.89
N ASN A 68 -2.75 4.79 -9.04
CA ASN A 68 -1.51 5.47 -9.33
C ASN A 68 -1.11 6.42 -8.20
N ALA A 69 0.13 6.32 -7.74
CA ALA A 69 0.76 7.07 -6.63
C ALA A 69 0.05 6.95 -5.26
N LYS A 70 -0.79 5.94 -5.07
CA LYS A 70 -1.39 5.62 -3.78
C LYS A 70 -1.19 4.14 -3.46
N CYS A 71 -0.56 3.83 -2.33
CA CYS A 71 -0.44 2.48 -1.79
C CYS A 71 -1.21 2.42 -0.47
N THR A 72 -2.37 1.79 -0.48
CA THR A 72 -3.22 1.68 0.71
C THR A 72 -2.91 0.39 1.46
N ILE A 73 -2.62 0.52 2.75
CA ILE A 73 -2.52 -0.56 3.71
C ILE A 73 -3.71 -0.41 4.65
N PRO A 74 -4.67 -1.34 4.71
CA PRO A 74 -5.91 -1.16 5.48
C PRO A 74 -5.68 -1.35 6.98
N TYR A 75 -4.77 -0.58 7.53
CA TYR A 75 -4.33 -0.60 8.91
C TYR A 75 -4.16 0.82 9.45
N VAL A 76 -4.61 1.04 10.69
CA VAL A 76 -4.36 2.27 11.44
C VAL A 76 -3.86 1.95 12.85
N TYR A 77 -3.03 2.85 13.39
CA TYR A 77 -2.76 2.95 14.82
C TYR A 77 -3.56 4.11 15.41
N SER A 78 -4.22 3.87 16.54
CA SER A 78 -4.97 4.87 17.30
C SER A 78 -4.16 5.40 18.47
N SER A 79 -4.25 6.72 18.73
CA SER A 79 -3.67 7.35 19.93
C SER A 79 -4.24 6.82 21.25
N LEU A 80 -5.33 6.07 21.21
CA LEU A 80 -5.87 5.35 22.38
C LEU A 80 -5.13 4.06 22.72
N GLY A 81 -4.03 3.74 21.98
CA GLY A 81 -3.18 2.59 22.27
C GLY A 81 -3.69 1.30 21.67
N TYR A 82 -4.20 1.35 20.44
CA TYR A 82 -4.53 0.14 19.67
C TYR A 82 -4.20 0.29 18.18
N GLY A 83 -3.97 -0.84 17.51
CA GLY A 83 -3.98 -0.98 16.07
C GLY A 83 -5.25 -1.66 15.59
N PHE A 84 -5.73 -1.26 14.42
CA PHE A 84 -6.86 -1.89 13.75
C PHE A 84 -6.46 -2.29 12.33
N LEU A 85 -6.51 -3.58 12.03
CA LEU A 85 -6.29 -4.13 10.70
C LEU A 85 -7.64 -4.56 10.10
N TRP A 86 -8.05 -3.95 9.00
CA TRP A 86 -9.21 -4.35 8.21
C TRP A 86 -8.77 -5.39 7.17
N ASN A 87 -8.83 -6.66 7.52
CA ASN A 87 -8.27 -7.75 6.71
C ASN A 87 -9.26 -8.24 5.64
N ASN A 88 -9.65 -7.35 4.73
CA ASN A 88 -10.55 -7.68 3.63
C ASN A 88 -9.90 -7.28 2.29
N PRO A 89 -9.79 -8.20 1.31
CA PRO A 89 -9.06 -7.97 0.05
C PRO A 89 -9.85 -7.14 -0.97
N SER A 90 -10.99 -6.61 -0.63
CA SER A 90 -11.85 -5.80 -1.49
C SER A 90 -11.52 -4.31 -1.36
N THR A 91 -11.88 -3.54 -2.38
CA THR A 91 -12.04 -2.10 -2.23
C THR A 91 -13.07 -1.77 -1.15
N GLY A 92 -13.01 -0.57 -0.60
CA GLY A 92 -13.90 -0.13 0.45
C GLY A 92 -13.61 1.29 0.92
N LEU A 93 -14.10 1.64 2.09
CA LEU A 93 -13.97 2.97 2.66
C LEU A 93 -13.61 2.89 4.15
N CYS A 94 -12.66 3.71 4.58
CA CYS A 94 -12.36 3.99 5.97
C CYS A 94 -12.79 5.42 6.30
N GLU A 95 -13.72 5.57 7.25
CA GLU A 95 -14.17 6.87 7.74
C GLU A 95 -13.72 7.06 9.20
N LEU A 96 -12.88 8.03 9.45
CA LEU A 96 -12.31 8.36 10.76
C LEU A 96 -12.85 9.71 11.26
N SER A 97 -14.14 9.93 11.07
CA SER A 97 -14.79 11.21 11.33
C SER A 97 -15.09 11.45 12.82
N ASN A 98 -15.49 12.68 13.16
CA ASN A 98 -15.83 13.04 14.54
C ASN A 98 -17.14 12.43 15.04
N ASN A 99 -17.97 11.93 14.15
CA ASN A 99 -19.29 11.36 14.48
C ASN A 99 -19.36 9.84 14.34
N ARG A 100 -18.34 9.23 13.72
CA ARG A 100 -18.19 7.76 13.59
C ARG A 100 -16.80 7.36 13.13
N THR A 101 -16.38 6.16 13.56
CA THR A 101 -15.27 5.41 12.96
C THR A 101 -15.87 4.22 12.24
N ARG A 102 -15.75 4.13 10.91
CA ARG A 102 -16.40 3.10 10.10
C ARG A 102 -15.47 2.51 9.07
N TRP A 103 -15.53 1.20 8.95
CA TRP A 103 -14.84 0.42 7.93
C TRP A 103 -15.83 -0.32 7.06
N SER A 104 -15.63 -0.32 5.77
CA SER A 104 -16.46 -1.04 4.83
C SER A 104 -15.64 -1.73 3.74
N CYS A 105 -16.19 -2.78 3.16
CA CYS A 105 -15.72 -3.41 1.94
C CYS A 105 -16.86 -3.60 0.95
N ASP A 106 -16.54 -3.49 -0.33
CA ASP A 106 -17.53 -3.54 -1.40
C ASP A 106 -17.93 -4.97 -1.75
N CYS A 107 -17.02 -5.95 -1.51
CA CYS A 107 -17.25 -7.35 -1.85
C CYS A 107 -16.39 -8.27 -0.98
N CYS A 108 -17.01 -9.14 -0.18
CA CYS A 108 -16.31 -10.12 0.66
C CYS A 108 -17.16 -11.37 0.86
N GLY A 109 -16.52 -12.49 1.16
CA GLY A 109 -17.18 -13.72 1.60
C GLY A 109 -17.51 -13.72 3.09
N PHE A 110 -16.74 -12.98 3.87
CA PHE A 110 -16.88 -12.79 5.32
C PHE A 110 -16.21 -11.48 5.73
N MET A 111 -16.58 -10.93 6.87
CA MET A 111 -15.93 -9.76 7.45
C MET A 111 -14.79 -10.21 8.37
N ASP A 112 -13.60 -9.72 8.12
CA ASP A 112 -12.41 -9.99 8.94
C ASP A 112 -11.71 -8.71 9.36
N PHE A 113 -11.40 -8.57 10.64
CA PHE A 113 -10.57 -7.51 11.18
C PHE A 113 -9.88 -7.94 12.48
N VAL A 114 -8.75 -7.32 12.76
CA VAL A 114 -7.95 -7.59 13.96
C VAL A 114 -7.74 -6.31 14.76
N VAL A 115 -7.95 -6.39 16.07
CA VAL A 115 -7.64 -5.32 17.03
C VAL A 115 -6.46 -5.76 17.88
N MET A 116 -5.43 -4.92 17.93
CA MET A 116 -4.18 -5.15 18.67
C MET A 116 -3.99 -4.04 19.69
N ALA A 117 -3.98 -4.34 20.97
CA ALA A 117 -3.78 -3.34 22.03
C ALA A 117 -2.30 -3.21 22.39
N GLY A 118 -1.82 -2.00 22.63
CA GLY A 118 -0.44 -1.73 23.06
C GLY A 118 0.12 -0.39 22.58
N THR A 119 1.37 -0.16 22.91
CA THR A 119 2.18 0.94 22.39
C THR A 119 2.40 0.80 20.88
N PRO A 120 2.77 1.86 20.14
CA PRO A 120 3.06 1.76 18.71
C PRO A 120 4.04 0.63 18.36
N LYS A 121 5.09 0.44 19.18
CA LYS A 121 6.07 -0.62 18.96
C LYS A 121 5.45 -2.02 19.11
N GLU A 122 4.68 -2.25 20.16
CA GLU A 122 4.04 -3.54 20.40
C GLU A 122 3.02 -3.88 19.32
N VAL A 123 2.19 -2.91 18.93
CA VAL A 123 1.20 -3.08 17.87
C VAL A 123 1.86 -3.36 16.51
N CYS A 124 2.94 -2.63 16.15
CA CYS A 124 3.69 -2.90 14.92
C CYS A 124 4.38 -4.28 14.94
N THR A 125 4.88 -4.71 16.10
CA THR A 125 5.45 -6.06 16.26
C THR A 125 4.37 -7.12 16.05
N THR A 126 3.22 -6.97 16.70
CA THR A 126 2.09 -7.91 16.55
C THR A 126 1.57 -7.95 15.11
N LEU A 127 1.51 -6.79 14.44
CA LEU A 127 1.15 -6.74 13.01
C LEU A 127 2.15 -7.53 12.16
N SER A 128 3.46 -7.36 12.42
CA SER A 128 4.51 -8.10 11.71
C SER A 128 4.47 -9.60 11.99
N ASP A 129 4.14 -10.01 13.22
CA ASP A 129 3.94 -11.42 13.57
C ASP A 129 2.77 -12.04 12.80
N LEU A 130 1.71 -11.26 12.56
CA LEU A 130 0.51 -11.71 11.82
C LEU A 130 0.72 -11.73 10.30
N THR A 131 1.42 -10.73 9.74
CA THR A 131 1.52 -10.51 8.30
C THR A 131 2.86 -10.92 7.69
N GLY A 132 3.83 -11.25 8.53
CA GLY A 132 5.22 -11.51 8.15
C GLY A 132 6.10 -10.27 8.29
N TYR A 133 7.36 -10.52 8.59
CA TYR A 133 8.39 -9.47 8.69
C TYR A 133 8.89 -9.07 7.31
N ALA A 134 9.12 -7.77 7.11
CA ALA A 134 9.74 -7.28 5.88
C ALA A 134 11.14 -7.89 5.69
N PRO A 135 11.49 -8.38 4.48
CA PRO A 135 12.82 -8.87 4.19
C PRO A 135 13.85 -7.74 4.28
N LYS A 136 15.10 -8.10 4.58
CA LYS A 136 16.20 -7.15 4.55
C LYS A 136 16.36 -6.60 3.12
N MET A 137 16.30 -5.28 2.97
CA MET A 137 16.53 -4.63 1.69
C MET A 137 17.95 -4.92 1.19
N PRO A 138 18.13 -5.35 -0.06
CA PRO A 138 19.45 -5.57 -0.62
C PRO A 138 20.22 -4.25 -0.77
N GLU A 139 21.54 -4.30 -0.61
CA GLU A 139 22.39 -3.11 -0.60
C GLU A 139 22.24 -2.25 -1.88
N TRP A 140 22.15 -2.89 -3.06
CA TRP A 140 21.99 -2.18 -4.32
C TRP A 140 20.72 -1.33 -4.37
N ALA A 141 19.64 -1.71 -3.65
CA ALA A 141 18.39 -0.97 -3.63
C ALA A 141 18.48 0.36 -2.86
N THR A 142 19.52 0.55 -2.04
CA THR A 142 19.76 1.81 -1.32
C THR A 142 20.59 2.83 -2.13
N GLY A 143 21.10 2.45 -3.31
CA GLY A 143 21.89 3.29 -4.17
C GLY A 143 21.04 4.18 -5.09
N PHE A 144 21.72 4.84 -6.04
CA PHE A 144 21.08 5.75 -6.98
C PHE A 144 20.32 4.98 -8.08
N TRP A 145 19.09 5.39 -8.34
CA TRP A 145 18.19 4.86 -9.37
C TRP A 145 17.96 5.91 -10.44
N GLN A 146 18.48 5.68 -11.63
CA GLN A 146 18.27 6.53 -12.79
C GLN A 146 17.00 6.15 -13.51
N SER A 147 16.09 7.07 -13.67
CA SER A 147 14.88 6.94 -14.48
C SER A 147 14.70 8.12 -15.41
N ARG A 148 13.98 7.90 -16.45
CA ARG A 148 13.55 8.91 -17.41
C ARG A 148 12.23 8.48 -18.03
N LEU A 149 11.31 9.37 -18.24
CA LEU A 149 10.12 9.16 -19.05
C LEU A 149 10.42 9.63 -20.48
N ARG A 150 10.90 8.78 -21.34
CA ARG A 150 11.29 7.35 -21.28
C ARG A 150 12.59 7.15 -22.06
N TYR A 151 13.21 6.00 -21.96
CA TYR A 151 14.18 5.52 -22.94
C TYR A 151 13.43 4.82 -24.06
N GLU A 152 13.63 5.22 -25.31
CA GLU A 152 12.87 4.68 -26.45
C GLU A 152 13.50 3.40 -27.01
N THR A 153 14.81 3.23 -26.82
CA THR A 153 15.56 2.08 -27.34
C THR A 153 16.53 1.51 -26.31
N GLN A 154 16.91 0.26 -26.52
CA GLN A 154 17.94 -0.43 -25.76
C GLN A 154 19.27 0.34 -25.76
N GLU A 155 19.70 0.86 -26.92
CA GLU A 155 20.94 1.59 -27.06
C GLU A 155 20.91 2.95 -26.34
N GLU A 156 19.78 3.64 -26.35
CA GLU A 156 19.62 4.89 -25.60
C GLU A 156 19.79 4.66 -24.09
N LEU A 157 19.19 3.59 -23.55
CA LEU A 157 19.33 3.22 -22.16
C LEU A 157 20.77 2.86 -21.80
N LEU A 158 21.41 2.01 -22.63
CA LEU A 158 22.79 1.59 -22.42
C LEU A 158 23.76 2.78 -22.51
N ALA A 159 23.54 3.71 -23.44
CA ALA A 159 24.38 4.91 -23.59
C ALA A 159 24.38 5.74 -22.29
N VAL A 160 23.25 5.86 -21.62
CA VAL A 160 23.16 6.55 -20.32
C VAL A 160 23.94 5.81 -19.25
N ALA A 161 23.75 4.50 -19.11
CA ALA A 161 24.49 3.71 -18.11
C ALA A 161 26.01 3.74 -18.32
N ARG A 162 26.46 3.61 -19.59
CA ARG A 162 27.88 3.75 -19.98
C ARG A 162 28.43 5.13 -19.61
N LYS A 163 27.62 6.20 -19.77
CA LYS A 163 28.02 7.55 -19.41
C LYS A 163 28.23 7.74 -17.91
N TYR A 164 27.36 7.15 -17.08
CA TYR A 164 27.56 7.11 -15.62
C TYR A 164 28.87 6.39 -15.28
N LYS A 165 29.15 5.26 -15.92
CA LYS A 165 30.39 4.50 -15.74
C LYS A 165 31.62 5.28 -16.15
N GLU A 166 31.58 5.93 -17.32
CA GLU A 166 32.67 6.79 -17.83
C GLU A 166 33.02 7.93 -16.87
N LEU A 167 31.97 8.56 -16.29
CA LEU A 167 32.13 9.67 -15.35
C LEU A 167 32.49 9.21 -13.93
N GLY A 168 32.59 7.92 -13.67
CA GLY A 168 32.85 7.36 -12.33
C GLY A 168 31.72 7.62 -11.32
N ILE A 169 30.50 7.88 -11.79
CA ILE A 169 29.33 8.10 -10.94
C ILE A 169 28.65 6.76 -10.68
N PRO A 170 28.49 6.34 -9.40
CA PRO A 170 27.82 5.10 -9.08
C PRO A 170 26.35 5.09 -9.54
N LEU A 171 25.96 4.04 -10.24
CA LEU A 171 24.58 3.80 -10.68
C LEU A 171 24.15 2.41 -10.25
N SER A 172 23.20 2.32 -9.32
CA SER A 172 22.73 1.03 -8.81
C SER A 172 21.64 0.42 -9.68
N VAL A 173 20.73 1.24 -10.19
CA VAL A 173 19.60 0.80 -11.00
C VAL A 173 19.34 1.78 -12.13
N ILE A 174 19.00 1.26 -13.31
CA ILE A 174 18.43 2.05 -14.39
C ILE A 174 17.07 1.48 -14.77
N ILE A 175 16.07 2.35 -14.96
CA ILE A 175 14.68 1.95 -15.17
C ILE A 175 14.30 2.19 -16.63
N ALA A 176 13.90 1.12 -17.33
CA ALA A 176 13.22 1.21 -18.62
C ALA A 176 11.73 1.41 -18.39
N ASP A 177 11.26 2.63 -18.36
CA ASP A 177 9.87 2.98 -18.03
C ASP A 177 8.84 2.19 -18.87
N TYR A 178 7.57 2.24 -18.50
CA TYR A 178 6.49 1.35 -18.97
C TYR A 178 6.23 1.34 -20.50
N PHE A 179 6.72 2.30 -21.25
CA PHE A 179 6.59 2.32 -22.71
C PHE A 179 7.50 1.35 -23.51
N HIS A 180 8.28 0.49 -22.86
CA HIS A 180 9.06 -0.55 -23.52
C HIS A 180 8.19 -1.73 -24.00
N TRP A 181 6.92 -1.76 -23.61
CA TRP A 181 5.98 -2.84 -23.92
C TRP A 181 5.46 -2.80 -25.35
N THR A 182 5.08 -3.98 -25.89
CA THR A 182 4.35 -4.10 -27.16
C THR A 182 2.91 -3.61 -27.01
N GLU A 183 2.28 -3.94 -25.88
CA GLU A 183 0.93 -3.51 -25.49
C GLU A 183 0.93 -3.06 -24.02
N GLN A 184 0.05 -2.13 -23.67
CA GLN A 184 -0.08 -1.61 -22.32
C GLN A 184 -0.32 -2.74 -21.30
N GLY A 185 0.64 -2.92 -20.40
CA GLY A 185 0.54 -3.87 -19.29
C GLY A 185 0.99 -5.29 -19.57
N ASP A 186 1.57 -5.61 -20.74
CA ASP A 186 2.06 -6.96 -21.05
C ASP A 186 3.47 -7.27 -20.49
N TYR A 187 4.17 -6.27 -19.98
CA TYR A 187 5.51 -6.36 -19.37
C TYR A 187 6.57 -7.04 -20.25
N LYS A 188 6.39 -7.02 -21.57
CA LYS A 188 7.35 -7.57 -22.55
C LYS A 188 8.10 -6.43 -23.23
N PHE A 189 9.36 -6.66 -23.48
CA PHE A 189 10.13 -5.74 -24.32
C PHE A 189 9.74 -5.91 -25.78
N ASP A 190 9.44 -4.81 -26.47
CA ASP A 190 9.22 -4.79 -27.92
C ASP A 190 10.55 -5.07 -28.63
N PRO A 191 10.67 -6.23 -29.34
CA PRO A 191 11.94 -6.61 -29.96
C PRO A 191 12.41 -5.66 -31.06
N LYS A 192 11.53 -4.80 -31.56
CA LYS A 192 11.88 -3.78 -32.54
C LYS A 192 12.82 -2.72 -31.97
N TYR A 193 12.63 -2.34 -30.72
CA TYR A 193 13.39 -1.28 -30.04
C TYR A 193 14.33 -1.85 -28.98
N TRP A 194 14.08 -3.07 -28.53
CA TRP A 194 14.81 -3.79 -27.48
C TRP A 194 15.24 -5.17 -28.00
N PRO A 195 16.16 -5.24 -28.99
CA PRO A 195 16.41 -6.46 -29.74
C PRO A 195 17.09 -7.58 -28.95
N ASP A 196 17.88 -7.25 -27.94
CA ASP A 196 18.59 -8.24 -27.10
C ASP A 196 18.64 -7.79 -25.65
N VAL A 197 17.53 -8.03 -24.95
CA VAL A 197 17.37 -7.69 -23.54
C VAL A 197 18.37 -8.45 -22.66
N LYS A 198 18.74 -9.69 -23.06
CA LYS A 198 19.71 -10.45 -22.29
C LYS A 198 21.10 -9.83 -22.37
N ALA A 199 21.58 -9.48 -23.54
CA ALA A 199 22.87 -8.79 -23.71
C ALA A 199 22.87 -7.44 -22.98
N MET A 200 21.78 -6.68 -23.04
CA MET A 200 21.62 -5.42 -22.30
C MET A 200 21.75 -5.63 -20.81
N THR A 201 21.06 -6.61 -20.23
CA THR A 201 21.15 -6.90 -18.79
C THR A 201 22.52 -7.41 -18.38
N ASP A 202 23.16 -8.22 -19.20
CA ASP A 202 24.51 -8.73 -18.94
C ASP A 202 25.53 -7.56 -18.92
N GLU A 203 25.42 -6.61 -19.84
CA GLU A 203 26.26 -5.40 -19.89
C GLU A 203 26.02 -4.50 -18.67
N LEU A 204 24.77 -4.27 -18.29
CA LEU A 204 24.43 -3.49 -17.08
C LEU A 204 25.00 -4.16 -15.82
N HIS A 205 24.86 -5.47 -15.70
CA HIS A 205 25.42 -6.24 -14.57
C HIS A 205 26.96 -6.15 -14.52
N ALA A 206 27.63 -6.15 -15.66
CA ALA A 206 29.09 -5.93 -15.72
C ALA A 206 29.51 -4.54 -15.24
N MET A 207 28.59 -3.57 -15.26
CA MET A 207 28.74 -2.24 -14.67
C MET A 207 28.27 -2.13 -13.23
N ASN A 208 27.85 -3.24 -12.59
CA ASN A 208 27.18 -3.29 -11.28
C ASN A 208 25.84 -2.53 -11.21
N THR A 209 25.15 -2.41 -12.33
CA THR A 209 23.85 -1.74 -12.45
C THR A 209 22.75 -2.79 -12.67
N LYS A 210 21.63 -2.68 -11.97
CA LYS A 210 20.42 -3.49 -12.18
C LYS A 210 19.48 -2.81 -13.18
N LEU A 211 18.70 -3.66 -13.91
CA LEU A 211 17.60 -3.18 -14.74
C LEU A 211 16.28 -3.37 -13.99
#